data_676fa5230afce5927a6cf04edcb077e9
#
_entry.id   676fa5230afce5927a6cf04edcb077e9
#
_cell.length_a   1.000
_cell.length_b   1.000
_cell.length_c   1.000
_cell.angle_alpha   90.00
_cell.angle_beta   90.00
_cell.angle_gamma   90.00
#
_symmetry.space_group_name_H-M   'P 1'
#
loop_
_entity.id
_entity.type
_entity.pdbx_description
1 polymer ?
#
loop_
_entity_poly.entity_id
_entity_poly.type
_entity_poly.pdbx_seq_one_letter_code
_entity_poly.pdbx_strand_id
1 'polypeptide(L)'
;MEKKMELIRLSSGEEVIGNVTDNGDSVTIKNGYSLLPAGEGKIGFMPFMAYTKAKDGITIDKRFVLFVVEPATELADQVRQMDTGLTVPKNRIIT
;
A
#
# COMPACT_ATOMS: atom_id res chain seq x y z
N MET A 1 -13.63 13.44 -4.01
CA MET A 1 -12.42 12.91 -4.36
C MET A 1 -12.44 11.47 -4.49
N GLU A 2 -11.90 10.98 -5.55
CA GLU A 2 -11.90 9.58 -5.80
C GLU A 2 -10.75 8.89 -5.18
N LYS A 3 -10.95 7.73 -4.62
CA LYS A 3 -9.89 6.88 -4.15
C LYS A 3 -9.46 5.98 -5.27
N LYS A 4 -8.16 5.82 -5.44
CA LYS A 4 -7.62 4.92 -6.43
C LYS A 4 -6.57 4.04 -5.79
N MET A 5 -6.49 2.80 -6.26
CA MET A 5 -5.40 1.91 -5.89
C MET A 5 -4.15 2.39 -6.60
N GLU A 6 -3.18 2.84 -5.83
CA GLU A 6 -1.96 3.39 -6.39
C GLU A 6 -0.76 2.88 -5.64
N LEU A 7 0.38 2.90 -6.30
CA LEU A 7 1.64 2.57 -5.68
C LEU A 7 2.44 3.84 -5.49
N ILE A 8 2.92 4.06 -4.29
CA ILE A 8 3.64 5.27 -3.93
C ILE A 8 5.04 4.91 -3.50
N ARG A 9 6.03 5.63 -4.02
CA ARG A 9 7.39 5.50 -3.48
C ARG A 9 7.65 6.69 -2.59
N LEU A 10 8.04 6.42 -1.35
CA LEU A 10 8.34 7.46 -0.39
C LEU A 10 9.81 7.84 -0.45
N SER A 11 10.14 8.99 0.13
CA SER A 11 11.51 9.46 0.13
C SER A 11 12.45 8.53 0.89
N SER A 12 11.92 7.68 1.73
CA SER A 12 12.70 6.68 2.42
C SER A 12 13.11 5.51 1.52
N GLY A 13 12.53 5.43 0.32
CA GLY A 13 12.74 4.32 -0.57
C GLY A 13 11.69 3.24 -0.43
N GLU A 14 10.81 3.37 0.53
CA GLU A 14 9.76 2.40 0.77
C GLU A 14 8.68 2.52 -0.27
N GLU A 15 8.12 1.40 -0.71
CA GLU A 15 7.02 1.40 -1.66
C GLU A 15 5.77 0.90 -0.97
N VAL A 16 4.69 1.64 -1.13
CA VAL A 16 3.43 1.33 -0.46
C VAL A 16 2.33 1.32 -1.50
N ILE A 17 1.49 0.30 -1.47
CA ILE A 17 0.35 0.22 -2.36
C ILE A 17 -0.92 0.28 -1.52
N GLY A 18 -1.90 1.03 -1.94
CA GLY A 18 -3.15 1.15 -1.19
C GLY A 18 -4.12 2.08 -1.88
N ASN A 19 -5.18 2.40 -1.18
CA ASN A 19 -6.19 3.31 -1.70
C ASN A 19 -5.75 4.73 -1.37
N VAL A 20 -5.52 5.51 -2.40
CA VAL A 20 -4.89 6.81 -2.26
C VAL A 20 -5.86 7.90 -2.66
N THR A 21 -5.94 8.92 -1.83
CA THR A 21 -6.69 10.13 -2.14
C THR A 21 -5.70 11.27 -2.23
N ASP A 22 -5.76 12.02 -3.32
CA ASP A 22 -4.88 13.15 -3.53
C ASP A 22 -5.54 14.39 -2.95
N ASN A 23 -4.89 15.02 -1.99
CA ASN A 23 -5.44 16.20 -1.31
C ASN A 23 -4.82 17.51 -1.80
N GLY A 24 -4.05 17.47 -2.87
CA GLY A 24 -3.36 18.65 -3.35
C GLY A 24 -1.91 18.66 -2.92
N ASP A 25 -1.63 19.00 -1.68
CA ASP A 25 -0.27 19.03 -1.17
C ASP A 25 0.05 17.84 -0.30
N SER A 26 -0.86 16.90 -0.17
CA SER A 26 -0.62 15.68 0.59
C SER A 26 -1.40 14.54 -0.05
N VAL A 27 -1.13 13.32 0.39
CA VAL A 27 -1.91 12.16 -0.03
C VAL A 27 -2.36 11.41 1.21
N THR A 28 -3.53 10.82 1.17
CA THR A 28 -4.03 9.97 2.24
C THR A 28 -4.08 8.54 1.72
N ILE A 29 -3.46 7.62 2.46
CA ILE A 29 -3.41 6.22 2.08
C ILE A 29 -4.23 5.42 3.08
N LYS A 30 -5.17 4.64 2.57
CA LYS A 30 -5.94 3.72 3.40
C LYS A 30 -5.64 2.30 2.98
N ASN A 31 -5.60 1.41 3.94
CA ASN A 31 -5.32 0.00 3.71
C ASN A 31 -4.04 -0.17 2.91
N GLY A 32 -2.98 0.51 3.33
CA GLY A 32 -1.71 0.44 2.63
C GLY A 32 -0.90 -0.79 3.02
N TYR A 33 -0.14 -1.29 2.07
CA TYR A 33 0.77 -2.40 2.29
C TYR A 33 2.14 -2.01 1.79
N SER A 34 3.16 -2.26 2.60
CA SER A 34 4.54 -2.09 2.16
C SER A 34 4.92 -3.28 1.30
N LEU A 35 5.64 -3.01 0.23
CA LEU A 35 6.09 -4.07 -0.67
C LEU A 35 7.51 -4.44 -0.31
N LEU A 36 7.76 -5.71 -0.17
CA LEU A 36 9.06 -6.21 0.25
C LEU A 36 9.52 -7.29 -0.70
N PRO A 37 10.82 -7.33 -1.00
CA PRO A 37 11.32 -8.45 -1.80
C PRO A 37 11.19 -9.72 -0.98
N ALA A 38 10.63 -10.73 -1.58
CA ALA A 38 10.43 -12.00 -0.90
C ALA A 38 11.30 -13.11 -1.48
N GLY A 39 12.27 -12.75 -2.29
CA GLY A 39 13.17 -13.74 -2.90
C GLY A 39 12.58 -14.34 -4.15
N GLU A 40 13.44 -14.79 -5.04
CA GLU A 40 13.03 -15.49 -6.25
C GLU A 40 12.04 -14.69 -7.08
N GLY A 41 12.21 -13.39 -7.12
CA GLY A 41 11.34 -12.56 -7.92
C GLY A 41 9.95 -12.35 -7.35
N LYS A 42 9.72 -12.76 -6.12
CA LYS A 42 8.42 -12.60 -5.51
C LYS A 42 8.36 -11.34 -4.68
N ILE A 43 7.15 -10.86 -4.45
CA ILE A 43 6.91 -9.68 -3.65
C ILE A 43 6.08 -10.05 -2.45
N GLY A 44 6.55 -9.67 -1.27
CA GLY A 44 5.77 -9.85 -0.06
C GLY A 44 5.03 -8.57 0.29
N PHE A 45 3.99 -8.71 1.09
CA PHE A 45 3.17 -7.60 1.53
C PHE A 45 3.14 -7.55 3.04
N MET A 46 3.27 -6.36 3.60
CA MET A 46 3.12 -6.18 5.03
C MET A 46 2.27 -4.94 5.22
N PRO A 47 1.26 -4.98 6.09
CA PRO A 47 0.47 -3.77 6.30
C PRO A 47 1.38 -2.60 6.67
N PHE A 48 1.15 -1.46 6.04
CA PHE A 48 1.98 -0.30 6.24
C PHE A 48 1.78 0.18 7.68
N MET A 49 2.85 0.25 8.42
CA MET A 49 2.80 0.62 9.84
C MET A 49 1.80 -0.25 10.60
N ALA A 50 2.03 -1.55 10.52
CA ALA A 50 1.05 -2.55 10.96
C ALA A 50 0.66 -2.43 12.43
N TYR A 51 1.53 -1.87 13.25
CA TYR A 51 1.26 -1.76 14.67
C TYR A 51 0.56 -0.46 15.04
N THR A 52 -0.03 0.22 14.07
CA THR A 52 -0.71 1.48 14.30
C THR A 52 -2.09 1.44 13.65
N LYS A 53 -2.80 2.53 13.73
CA LYS A 53 -4.09 2.67 13.07
C LYS A 53 -3.95 3.26 11.68
N ALA A 54 -2.76 3.23 11.11
CA ALA A 54 -2.53 3.85 9.81
C ALA A 54 -3.38 3.22 8.70
N LYS A 55 -3.84 1.99 8.87
CA LYS A 55 -4.67 1.40 7.84
C LYS A 55 -5.98 2.14 7.68
N ASP A 56 -6.43 2.87 8.70
CA ASP A 56 -7.66 3.65 8.61
C ASP A 56 -7.43 4.96 7.87
N GLY A 57 -6.22 5.25 7.54
CA GLY A 57 -5.87 6.45 6.79
C GLY A 57 -4.67 7.14 7.39
N ILE A 58 -3.66 7.38 6.59
CA ILE A 58 -2.52 8.17 7.02
C ILE A 58 -2.28 9.20 5.94
N THR A 59 -2.06 10.43 6.35
CA THR A 59 -1.84 11.53 5.43
C THR A 59 -0.37 11.89 5.42
N ILE A 60 0.22 11.92 4.24
CA ILE A 60 1.64 12.17 4.05
C ILE A 60 1.81 13.37 3.15
N ASP A 61 2.66 14.30 3.58
CA ASP A 61 2.97 15.49 2.80
C ASP A 61 3.65 15.06 1.50
N LYS A 62 3.28 15.66 0.39
CA LYS A 62 3.82 15.25 -0.90
C LYS A 62 5.32 15.46 -1.04
N ARG A 63 5.92 16.28 -0.20
CA ARG A 63 7.37 16.42 -0.29
C ARG A 63 8.09 15.12 0.13
N PHE A 64 7.40 14.19 0.77
CA PHE A 64 7.99 12.90 1.10
C PHE A 64 7.59 11.81 0.12
N VAL A 65 6.88 12.18 -0.94
CA VAL A 65 6.43 11.24 -1.95
C VAL A 65 7.24 11.49 -3.21
N LEU A 66 7.98 10.48 -3.65
CA LEU A 66 8.77 10.63 -4.85
C LEU A 66 7.91 10.53 -6.10
N PHE A 67 7.02 9.56 -6.13
CA PHE A 67 6.07 9.48 -7.24
C PHE A 67 4.91 8.58 -6.86
N VAL A 68 3.84 8.70 -7.63
CA VAL A 68 2.64 7.91 -7.48
C VAL A 68 2.38 7.31 -8.84
N VAL A 69 2.25 6.00 -8.92
CA VAL A 69 2.05 5.32 -10.19
C VAL A 69 0.95 4.28 -10.06
N GLU A 70 0.40 3.91 -11.19
CA GLU A 70 -0.62 2.90 -11.22
C GLU A 70 0.03 1.53 -11.13
N PRO A 71 -0.39 0.67 -10.22
CA PRO A 71 0.23 -0.65 -10.09
C PRO A 71 -0.19 -1.56 -11.22
N ALA A 72 0.62 -2.57 -11.47
CA ALA A 72 0.26 -3.60 -12.42
C ALA A 72 -1.04 -4.27 -11.97
N THR A 73 -1.82 -4.72 -12.92
CA THR A 73 -3.15 -5.28 -12.64
C THR A 73 -3.07 -6.46 -11.66
N GLU A 74 -2.13 -7.35 -11.87
CA GLU A 74 -2.03 -8.51 -11.00
C GLU A 74 -1.74 -8.12 -9.57
N LEU A 75 -0.91 -7.09 -9.39
CA LEU A 75 -0.56 -6.64 -8.07
C LEU A 75 -1.78 -6.00 -7.41
N ALA A 76 -2.49 -5.17 -8.14
CA ALA A 76 -3.68 -4.52 -7.60
C ALA A 76 -4.73 -5.54 -7.21
N ASP A 77 -4.89 -6.59 -8.02
CA ASP A 77 -5.87 -7.63 -7.72
C ASP A 77 -5.51 -8.39 -6.46
N GLN A 78 -4.23 -8.65 -6.27
CA GLN A 78 -3.80 -9.34 -5.05
C GLN A 78 -4.13 -8.52 -3.82
N VAL A 79 -3.89 -7.23 -3.88
CA VAL A 79 -4.16 -6.36 -2.74
C VAL A 79 -5.66 -6.28 -2.48
N ARG A 80 -6.47 -6.22 -3.52
CA ARG A 80 -7.91 -6.18 -3.34
C ARG A 80 -8.42 -7.44 -2.66
N GLN A 81 -7.86 -8.58 -3.02
CA GLN A 81 -8.25 -9.83 -2.38
C GLN A 81 -7.89 -9.83 -0.91
N MET A 82 -6.74 -9.30 -0.56
CA MET A 82 -6.36 -9.21 0.84
C MET A 82 -7.29 -8.28 1.60
N ASP A 83 -7.67 -7.18 0.99
CA ASP A 83 -8.52 -6.20 1.65
C ASP A 83 -9.91 -6.77 1.94
N THR A 84 -10.42 -7.61 1.05
CA THR A 84 -11.75 -8.17 1.28
C THR A 84 -11.70 -9.34 2.24
N GLY A 85 -10.54 -9.88 2.49
CA GLY A 85 -10.43 -11.02 3.39
C GLY A 85 -10.88 -12.33 2.80
N LEU A 86 -11.25 -12.34 1.52
CA LEU A 86 -11.81 -13.54 0.95
C LEU A 86 -10.81 -14.64 0.81
N THR A 87 -9.59 -14.33 0.52
CA THR A 87 -8.61 -15.36 0.28
C THR A 87 -7.44 -15.25 1.19
N VAL A 88 -7.56 -14.55 2.27
CA VAL A 88 -6.44 -14.34 3.15
C VAL A 88 -6.01 -15.62 3.79
N PRO A 89 -4.81 -16.03 3.63
CA PRO A 89 -4.33 -17.23 4.26
C PRO A 89 -4.14 -16.92 5.71
N LYS A 90 -4.47 -17.83 6.49
CA LYS A 90 -4.31 -17.62 7.80
C LYS A 90 -2.98 -17.32 8.17
N ASN A 91 -2.17 -17.68 7.44
CA ASN A 91 -0.90 -17.41 7.84
C ASN A 91 -0.41 -16.16 7.44
N ARG A 92 -0.74 -15.66 7.16
CA ARG A 92 -0.23 -14.51 6.85
C ARG A 92 0.36 -13.91 7.66
N ILE A 93 0.61 -14.09 8.00
CA ILE A 93 1.11 -13.64 8.67
C ILE A 93 1.72 -13.16 8.99
N ILE A 94 2.09 -12.94 8.97
CA ILE A 94 2.71 -12.44 9.27
C ILE A 94 2.96 -12.12 9.82
N THR A 95 3.11 -12.19 10.06
CA THR A 95 3.31 -11.87 10.74
C THR A 95 3.62 -11.64 11.10
#